data_ba66f41d077d69750565d6b44fe396d3
#
_entry.id   ba66f41d077d69750565d6b44fe396d3
#
_cell.length_a   1.000
_cell.length_b   1.000
_cell.length_c   1.000
_cell.angle_alpha   90.00
_cell.angle_beta   90.00
_cell.angle_gamma   90.00
#
_symmetry.space_group_name_H-M   'P 1'
#
loop_
_entity.id
_entity.type
_entity.pdbx_description
1 polymer ?
#
loop_
_entity_poly.entity_id
_entity_poly.type
_entity_poly.pdbx_seq_one_letter_code
_entity_poly.pdbx_strand_id
1 'polypeptide(L)'
;MQIADLNCLIVERKLLYSADLRRYVTVDFYLPKFIADPAALSLLVINDGQDLSKMPFDAMLNELMEERRIQPLLCVGVHCGPDRKMEYGTAKVLDFKGRGAKAAAYDRFLRNQLLPHLLNGYCIPAFRQKAIAGFSLGGLTAIDLAWSHPDLFRIAGVFSGSLWWRTRDLEDGYVEETDRIMHSQVRKGKAHKGQRFYFTTGSLDETSDRNHNGVIDSIDDTRSLISELKEKGYPDADIEYVNYEDGKHDVATWGRAFPAFLEWAFGS
;
A
#
# COMPACT_ATOMS: atom_id res chain seq x y z
N MET A 1 8.29 21.94 5.69
CA MET A 1 9.49 21.89 6.56
C MET A 1 10.38 20.76 6.07
N GLN A 2 11.63 21.03 5.78
CA GLN A 2 12.63 19.99 5.47
C GLN A 2 12.97 19.25 6.77
N ILE A 3 12.97 17.91 6.72
CA ILE A 3 13.25 17.05 7.88
C ILE A 3 14.51 16.18 7.69
N ALA A 4 14.95 15.97 6.46
CA ALA A 4 16.24 15.35 6.16
C ALA A 4 16.80 15.87 4.84
N ASP A 5 18.14 15.81 4.73
CA ASP A 5 18.92 16.19 3.54
C ASP A 5 20.06 15.17 3.38
N LEU A 6 19.86 14.20 2.49
CA LEU A 6 20.78 13.10 2.21
C LEU A 6 21.44 13.31 0.84
N ASN A 7 22.37 12.46 0.44
CA ASN A 7 23.11 12.65 -0.82
C ASN A 7 22.21 12.72 -2.05
N CYS A 8 21.30 11.76 -2.20
CA CYS A 8 20.37 11.68 -3.34
C CYS A 8 18.95 12.15 -3.03
N LEU A 9 18.63 12.47 -1.76
CA LEU A 9 17.26 12.60 -1.29
C LEU A 9 17.07 13.83 -0.38
N ILE A 10 15.97 14.57 -0.58
CA ILE A 10 15.46 15.55 0.38
C ILE A 10 14.15 15.02 0.93
N VAL A 11 13.96 15.10 2.24
CA VAL A 11 12.69 14.73 2.88
C VAL A 11 12.01 15.99 3.42
N GLU A 12 10.82 16.25 2.92
CA GLU A 12 9.98 17.38 3.32
C GLU A 12 8.69 16.88 3.98
N ARG A 13 8.26 17.53 5.05
CA ARG A 13 6.95 17.33 5.66
C ARG A 13 6.03 18.51 5.39
N LYS A 14 4.83 18.22 4.90
CA LYS A 14 3.78 19.22 4.66
C LYS A 14 2.48 18.81 5.32
N LEU A 15 1.65 19.81 5.62
CA LEU A 15 0.27 19.63 6.03
C LEU A 15 -0.63 20.03 4.87
N LEU A 16 -1.38 19.09 4.34
CA LEU A 16 -2.34 19.31 3.26
C LEU A 16 -3.76 19.24 3.83
N TYR A 17 -4.54 20.31 3.68
CA TYR A 17 -5.95 20.26 4.08
C TYR A 17 -6.73 19.38 3.11
N SER A 18 -7.39 18.35 3.64
CA SER A 18 -8.32 17.52 2.87
C SER A 18 -9.76 17.97 3.10
N ALA A 19 -10.40 18.47 2.06
CA ALA A 19 -11.83 18.80 2.11
C ALA A 19 -12.70 17.53 2.26
N ASP A 20 -12.26 16.40 1.69
CA ASP A 20 -12.97 15.12 1.77
C ASP A 20 -12.89 14.52 3.19
N LEU A 21 -11.71 14.54 3.80
CA LEU A 21 -11.49 14.03 5.17
C LEU A 21 -11.82 15.07 6.25
N ARG A 22 -11.98 16.34 5.85
CA ARG A 22 -12.22 17.50 6.74
C ARG A 22 -11.16 17.65 7.84
N ARG A 23 -9.90 17.42 7.47
CA ARG A 23 -8.74 17.56 8.35
C ARG A 23 -7.48 17.90 7.58
N TYR A 24 -6.46 18.36 8.30
CA TYR A 24 -5.11 18.40 7.77
C TYR A 24 -4.53 16.98 7.77
N VAL A 25 -3.93 16.59 6.65
CA VAL A 25 -3.19 15.34 6.46
C VAL A 25 -1.71 15.68 6.46
N THR A 26 -0.96 15.06 7.35
CA THR A 26 0.50 15.13 7.33
C THR A 26 1.01 14.22 6.21
N VAL A 27 1.91 14.75 5.39
CA VAL A 27 2.49 14.01 4.26
C VAL A 27 3.98 14.25 4.25
N ASP A 28 4.76 13.17 4.21
CA ASP A 28 6.20 13.19 4.04
C ASP A 28 6.55 12.93 2.57
N PHE A 29 7.31 13.84 1.97
CA PHE A 29 7.75 13.77 0.58
C PHE A 29 9.23 13.42 0.56
N TYR A 30 9.57 12.29 -0.01
CA TYR A 30 10.94 11.82 -0.23
C TYR A 30 11.30 12.14 -1.68
N LEU A 31 11.96 13.27 -1.88
CA LEU A 31 12.21 13.89 -3.19
C LEU A 31 13.61 13.56 -3.68
N PRO A 32 13.78 12.90 -4.84
CA PRO A 32 15.10 12.74 -5.44
C PRO A 32 15.69 14.11 -5.83
N LYS A 33 16.95 14.35 -5.45
CA LYS A 33 17.66 15.63 -5.76
C LYS A 33 18.00 15.77 -7.23
N PHE A 34 18.27 14.65 -7.89
CA PHE A 34 18.72 14.62 -9.27
C PHE A 34 17.79 13.77 -10.11
N ILE A 35 17.08 14.41 -11.01
CA ILE A 35 16.20 13.77 -11.98
C ILE A 35 16.71 14.19 -13.36
N ALA A 36 17.47 13.30 -14.00
CA ALA A 36 18.03 13.59 -15.33
C ALA A 36 16.91 13.72 -16.39
N ASP A 37 15.89 12.92 -16.27
CA ASP A 37 14.69 12.94 -17.12
C ASP A 37 13.43 12.91 -16.24
N PRO A 38 12.68 14.02 -16.15
CA PRO A 38 11.42 14.06 -15.40
C PRO A 38 10.38 13.04 -15.88
N ALA A 39 10.43 12.59 -17.14
CA ALA A 39 9.52 11.58 -17.66
C ALA A 39 9.85 10.16 -17.16
N ALA A 40 11.07 9.94 -16.63
CA ALA A 40 11.47 8.68 -16.02
C ALA A 40 11.05 8.55 -14.55
N LEU A 41 10.58 9.64 -13.92
CA LEU A 41 10.20 9.65 -12.51
C LEU A 41 8.97 8.78 -12.25
N SER A 42 9.10 7.88 -11.29
CA SER A 42 7.99 7.06 -10.77
C SER A 42 7.49 7.60 -9.42
N LEU A 43 6.29 7.21 -9.03
CA LEU A 43 5.65 7.58 -7.77
C LEU A 43 5.32 6.34 -6.94
N LEU A 44 5.65 6.37 -5.64
CA LEU A 44 5.14 5.45 -4.65
C LEU A 44 4.41 6.21 -3.55
N VAL A 45 3.12 5.95 -3.39
CA VAL A 45 2.33 6.41 -2.24
C VAL A 45 2.35 5.32 -1.17
N ILE A 46 2.64 5.69 0.07
CA ILE A 46 2.75 4.74 1.19
C ILE A 46 1.74 5.15 2.27
N ASN A 47 0.79 4.26 2.54
CA ASN A 47 -0.14 4.41 3.65
C ASN A 47 0.60 4.22 4.99
N ASP A 48 0.10 4.83 6.05
CA ASP A 48 0.75 4.86 7.36
C ASP A 48 2.16 5.48 7.33
N GLY A 49 2.30 6.61 6.63
CA GLY A 49 3.55 7.34 6.49
C GLY A 49 4.26 7.69 7.83
N GLN A 50 3.50 7.77 8.95
CA GLN A 50 4.07 8.00 10.29
C GLN A 50 4.98 6.84 10.74
N ASP A 51 4.82 5.66 10.19
CA ASP A 51 5.62 4.49 10.56
C ASP A 51 6.96 4.41 9.83
N LEU A 52 7.12 5.16 8.74
CA LEU A 52 8.36 5.20 7.97
C LEU A 52 9.55 5.73 8.78
N SER A 53 9.31 6.61 9.74
CA SER A 53 10.35 7.10 10.65
C SER A 53 10.82 6.07 11.69
N LYS A 54 10.04 4.99 11.90
CA LYS A 54 10.39 3.89 12.79
C LYS A 54 11.22 2.80 12.10
N MET A 55 11.29 2.84 10.79
CA MET A 55 12.25 2.11 9.97
C MET A 55 13.19 3.14 9.31
N PRO A 56 14.45 2.85 9.04
CA PRO A 56 15.37 3.83 8.42
C PRO A 56 15.05 4.02 6.92
N PHE A 57 13.79 4.42 6.61
CA PHE A 57 13.28 4.45 5.25
C PHE A 57 14.00 5.46 4.36
N ASP A 58 14.32 6.63 4.89
CA ASP A 58 15.07 7.68 4.18
C ASP A 58 16.50 7.22 3.84
N ALA A 59 17.20 6.61 4.79
CA ALA A 59 18.55 6.08 4.57
C ALA A 59 18.52 4.92 3.55
N MET A 60 17.59 3.98 3.70
CA MET A 60 17.38 2.84 2.78
C MET A 60 17.09 3.31 1.36
N LEU A 61 16.15 4.25 1.20
CA LEU A 61 15.79 4.79 -0.11
C LEU A 61 16.95 5.53 -0.75
N ASN A 62 17.71 6.32 0.05
CA ASN A 62 18.91 7.01 -0.40
C ASN A 62 19.99 6.04 -0.89
N GLU A 63 20.25 4.95 -0.15
CA GLU A 63 21.20 3.90 -0.52
C GLU A 63 20.82 3.23 -1.85
N LEU A 64 19.55 2.81 -2.00
CA LEU A 64 19.07 2.20 -3.23
C LEU A 64 19.21 3.11 -4.46
N MET A 65 19.04 4.43 -4.27
CA MET A 65 19.23 5.42 -5.33
C MET A 65 20.73 5.65 -5.64
N GLU A 66 21.59 5.75 -4.62
CA GLU A 66 23.03 5.91 -4.79
C GLU A 66 23.66 4.72 -5.54
N GLU A 67 23.23 3.51 -5.17
CA GLU A 67 23.67 2.26 -5.80
C GLU A 67 23.00 1.99 -7.16
N ARG A 68 22.06 2.85 -7.58
CA ARG A 68 21.29 2.70 -8.83
C ARG A 68 20.55 1.38 -8.93
N ARG A 69 20.12 0.83 -7.82
CA ARG A 69 19.33 -0.40 -7.75
C ARG A 69 17.88 -0.17 -8.15
N ILE A 70 17.40 1.06 -8.04
CA ILE A 70 16.06 1.48 -8.44
C ILE A 70 16.11 2.69 -9.40
N GLN A 71 15.07 2.78 -10.23
CA GLN A 71 14.82 3.95 -11.08
C GLN A 71 14.48 5.19 -10.24
N PRO A 72 14.57 6.42 -10.81
CA PRO A 72 14.18 7.64 -10.11
C PRO A 72 12.77 7.52 -9.54
N LEU A 73 12.65 7.65 -8.22
CA LEU A 73 11.43 7.41 -7.46
C LEU A 73 11.14 8.54 -6.48
N LEU A 74 9.95 9.12 -6.58
CA LEU A 74 9.39 9.99 -5.57
C LEU A 74 8.51 9.15 -4.65
N CYS A 75 8.83 9.10 -3.35
CA CYS A 75 7.99 8.44 -2.37
C CYS A 75 7.20 9.46 -1.55
N VAL A 76 5.97 9.09 -1.21
CA VAL A 76 5.06 9.94 -0.43
C VAL A 76 4.44 9.14 0.69
N GLY A 77 4.87 9.40 1.93
CA GLY A 77 4.30 8.80 3.13
C GLY A 77 3.08 9.59 3.61
N VAL A 78 1.90 9.03 3.48
CA VAL A 78 0.65 9.66 3.93
C VAL A 78 0.32 9.20 5.33
N HIS A 79 0.33 10.14 6.30
CA HIS A 79 0.02 9.82 7.69
C HIS A 79 -1.48 9.59 7.87
N CYS A 80 -1.85 8.50 8.53
CA CYS A 80 -3.23 8.29 8.92
C CYS A 80 -3.65 9.30 10.01
N GLY A 81 -4.97 9.53 10.13
CA GLY A 81 -5.55 10.31 11.19
C GLY A 81 -5.83 9.47 12.44
N PRO A 82 -6.35 10.10 13.50
CA PRO A 82 -6.79 9.39 14.70
C PRO A 82 -7.90 8.37 14.41
N ASP A 83 -8.68 8.61 13.35
CA ASP A 83 -9.75 7.73 12.87
C ASP A 83 -9.26 6.69 11.86
N ARG A 84 -8.03 6.18 11.98
CA ARG A 84 -7.38 5.27 11.02
C ARG A 84 -8.31 4.15 10.55
N LYS A 85 -9.06 3.52 11.46
CA LYS A 85 -9.99 2.42 11.14
C LYS A 85 -11.21 2.86 10.33
N MET A 86 -11.52 4.15 10.32
CA MET A 86 -12.59 4.71 9.49
C MET A 86 -12.06 5.21 8.14
N GLU A 87 -10.83 5.72 8.09
CA GLU A 87 -10.22 6.26 6.87
C GLU A 87 -9.62 5.18 5.98
N TYR A 88 -9.24 4.03 6.55
CA TYR A 88 -8.74 2.86 5.84
C TYR A 88 -9.79 1.75 5.75
N GLY A 89 -9.54 0.79 4.88
CA GLY A 89 -10.44 -0.31 4.54
C GLY A 89 -10.72 -0.32 3.04
N THR A 90 -11.87 -0.80 2.65
CA THR A 90 -12.33 -0.83 1.26
C THR A 90 -13.31 0.32 0.99
N ALA A 91 -13.10 1.07 -0.09
CA ALA A 91 -13.84 2.32 -0.35
C ALA A 91 -15.33 2.12 -0.66
N LYS A 92 -15.71 0.93 -1.13
CA LYS A 92 -17.08 0.62 -1.59
C LYS A 92 -17.92 -0.12 -0.58
N VAL A 93 -17.30 -0.84 0.36
CA VAL A 93 -18.01 -1.75 1.26
C VAL A 93 -17.45 -1.58 2.67
N LEU A 94 -18.32 -1.31 3.63
CA LEU A 94 -17.96 -1.26 5.05
C LEU A 94 -17.75 -2.67 5.59
N ASP A 95 -16.93 -2.79 6.63
CA ASP A 95 -16.90 -4.04 7.37
C ASP A 95 -18.15 -4.18 8.27
N PHE A 96 -18.31 -5.35 8.87
CA PHE A 96 -19.47 -5.67 9.73
C PHE A 96 -19.60 -4.78 10.98
N LYS A 97 -18.56 -4.05 11.38
CA LYS A 97 -18.55 -3.05 12.46
C LYS A 97 -18.76 -1.62 11.97
N GLY A 98 -19.02 -1.42 10.67
CA GLY A 98 -19.15 -0.09 10.08
C GLY A 98 -17.82 0.65 9.91
N ARG A 99 -16.67 -0.05 10.03
CA ARG A 99 -15.35 0.55 9.80
C ARG A 99 -15.14 0.76 8.30
N GLY A 100 -14.27 1.70 7.93
CA GLY A 100 -14.04 2.08 6.54
C GLY A 100 -14.99 3.16 6.01
N ALA A 101 -15.82 3.78 6.87
CA ALA A 101 -16.83 4.76 6.44
C ALA A 101 -16.24 6.03 5.78
N LYS A 102 -14.94 6.30 5.98
CA LYS A 102 -14.21 7.40 5.35
C LYS A 102 -13.23 6.92 4.26
N ALA A 103 -13.18 5.61 3.94
CA ALA A 103 -12.22 5.09 2.96
C ALA A 103 -12.43 5.70 1.56
N ALA A 104 -13.69 5.93 1.14
CA ALA A 104 -13.99 6.66 -0.09
C ALA A 104 -13.55 8.13 -0.05
N ALA A 105 -13.54 8.77 1.11
CA ALA A 105 -13.03 10.13 1.28
C ALA A 105 -11.49 10.15 1.20
N TYR A 106 -10.82 9.15 1.76
CA TYR A 106 -9.37 8.97 1.62
C TYR A 106 -8.96 8.72 0.17
N ASP A 107 -9.67 7.88 -0.55
CA ASP A 107 -9.48 7.66 -2.00
C ASP A 107 -9.58 8.98 -2.78
N ARG A 108 -10.63 9.78 -2.55
CA ARG A 108 -10.76 11.09 -3.21
C ARG A 108 -9.65 12.06 -2.84
N PHE A 109 -9.20 12.08 -1.59
CA PHE A 109 -8.06 12.91 -1.17
C PHE A 109 -6.81 12.56 -1.98
N LEU A 110 -6.48 11.29 -2.13
CA LEU A 110 -5.31 10.85 -2.91
C LEU A 110 -5.42 11.30 -4.37
N ARG A 111 -6.56 11.02 -5.01
CA ARG A 111 -6.75 11.27 -6.44
C ARG A 111 -6.94 12.74 -6.80
N ASN A 112 -7.72 13.46 -6.01
CA ASN A 112 -8.19 14.80 -6.38
C ASN A 112 -7.39 15.92 -5.71
N GLN A 113 -6.60 15.62 -4.67
CA GLN A 113 -5.84 16.61 -3.93
C GLN A 113 -4.34 16.29 -3.90
N LEU A 114 -3.93 15.12 -3.42
CA LEU A 114 -2.51 14.77 -3.30
C LEU A 114 -1.83 14.66 -4.67
N LEU A 115 -2.38 13.90 -5.60
CA LEU A 115 -1.77 13.73 -6.93
C LEU A 115 -1.67 15.03 -7.73
N PRO A 116 -2.73 15.88 -7.84
CA PRO A 116 -2.60 17.20 -8.43
C PRO A 116 -1.58 18.11 -7.73
N HIS A 117 -1.49 18.02 -6.38
CA HIS A 117 -0.49 18.77 -5.62
C HIS A 117 0.95 18.34 -6.01
N LEU A 118 1.19 17.06 -6.22
CA LEU A 118 2.49 16.55 -6.67
C LEU A 118 2.83 17.04 -8.08
N LEU A 119 1.91 16.87 -9.03
CA LEU A 119 2.14 17.24 -10.41
C LEU A 119 2.38 18.75 -10.56
N ASN A 120 1.51 19.56 -9.95
CA ASN A 120 1.57 21.02 -10.08
C ASN A 120 2.66 21.65 -9.17
N GLY A 121 2.76 21.16 -7.93
CA GLY A 121 3.66 21.75 -6.92
C GLY A 121 5.14 21.48 -7.20
N TYR A 122 5.44 20.41 -7.91
CA TYR A 122 6.82 20.03 -8.27
C TYR A 122 7.07 20.07 -9.78
N CYS A 123 6.14 20.63 -10.56
CA CYS A 123 6.24 20.76 -12.02
C CYS A 123 6.54 19.43 -12.73
N ILE A 124 5.95 18.32 -12.25
CA ILE A 124 6.11 16.99 -12.83
C ILE A 124 5.08 16.81 -13.94
N PRO A 125 5.47 16.60 -15.20
CA PRO A 125 4.51 16.49 -16.31
C PRO A 125 3.65 15.25 -16.23
N ALA A 126 4.25 14.12 -15.84
CA ALA A 126 3.60 12.84 -15.60
C ALA A 126 4.55 11.91 -14.85
N PHE A 127 4.00 10.91 -14.16
CA PHE A 127 4.80 9.81 -13.60
C PHE A 127 4.83 8.66 -14.60
N ARG A 128 6.03 8.09 -14.82
CA ARG A 128 6.23 6.88 -15.64
C ARG A 128 5.39 5.72 -15.12
N GLN A 129 5.40 5.52 -13.80
CA GLN A 129 4.68 4.48 -13.10
C GLN A 129 4.22 4.98 -11.75
N LYS A 130 3.05 4.53 -11.31
CA LYS A 130 2.51 4.85 -9.99
C LYS A 130 2.19 3.58 -9.23
N ALA A 131 2.69 3.50 -8.00
CA ALA A 131 2.44 2.43 -7.06
C ALA A 131 1.83 2.96 -5.77
N ILE A 132 1.15 2.06 -5.05
CA ILE A 132 0.67 2.32 -3.70
C ILE A 132 1.03 1.15 -2.80
N ALA A 133 1.49 1.43 -1.58
CA ALA A 133 1.84 0.39 -0.61
C ALA A 133 1.29 0.74 0.77
N GLY A 134 1.24 -0.26 1.65
CA GLY A 134 0.85 -0.05 3.03
C GLY A 134 0.96 -1.31 3.89
N PHE A 135 0.80 -1.10 5.18
CA PHE A 135 0.98 -2.11 6.23
C PHE A 135 -0.36 -2.43 6.88
N SER A 136 -0.62 -3.70 7.18
CA SER A 136 -1.83 -4.09 7.89
C SER A 136 -3.10 -3.57 7.19
N LEU A 137 -3.90 -2.74 7.86
CA LEU A 137 -5.09 -2.10 7.28
C LEU A 137 -4.73 -1.12 6.14
N GLY A 138 -3.54 -0.50 6.19
CA GLY A 138 -2.99 0.30 5.09
C GLY A 138 -2.67 -0.53 3.85
N GLY A 139 -2.28 -1.80 4.03
CA GLY A 139 -2.08 -2.78 2.95
C GLY A 139 -3.38 -3.17 2.27
N LEU A 140 -4.44 -3.42 3.05
CA LEU A 140 -5.79 -3.62 2.49
C LEU A 140 -6.23 -2.41 1.66
N THR A 141 -6.03 -1.20 2.19
CA THR A 141 -6.38 0.03 1.46
C THR A 141 -5.55 0.18 0.18
N ALA A 142 -4.28 -0.21 0.19
CA ALA A 142 -3.42 -0.14 -0.99
C ALA A 142 -3.94 -1.05 -2.12
N ILE A 143 -4.29 -2.28 -1.82
CA ILE A 143 -4.81 -3.20 -2.84
C ILE A 143 -6.23 -2.82 -3.30
N ASP A 144 -7.10 -2.32 -2.41
CA ASP A 144 -8.43 -1.82 -2.79
C ASP A 144 -8.33 -0.64 -3.78
N LEU A 145 -7.43 0.30 -3.51
CA LEU A 145 -7.20 1.46 -4.38
C LEU A 145 -6.58 1.07 -5.72
N ALA A 146 -5.58 0.20 -5.72
CA ALA A 146 -4.98 -0.28 -6.97
C ALA A 146 -6.01 -1.06 -7.82
N TRP A 147 -6.80 -1.93 -7.19
CA TRP A 147 -7.85 -2.68 -7.87
C TRP A 147 -8.96 -1.78 -8.42
N SER A 148 -9.35 -0.76 -7.67
CA SER A 148 -10.42 0.17 -8.06
C SER A 148 -9.98 1.21 -9.09
N HIS A 149 -8.68 1.54 -9.14
CA HIS A 149 -8.09 2.58 -10.00
C HIS A 149 -6.84 2.05 -10.75
N PRO A 150 -6.99 1.06 -11.63
CA PRO A 150 -5.87 0.40 -12.31
C PRO A 150 -5.09 1.33 -13.24
N ASP A 151 -5.71 2.38 -13.75
CA ASP A 151 -5.03 3.40 -14.57
C ASP A 151 -4.19 4.35 -13.70
N LEU A 152 -4.47 4.40 -12.41
CA LEU A 152 -3.77 5.25 -11.47
C LEU A 152 -2.63 4.50 -10.79
N PHE A 153 -2.94 3.35 -10.18
CA PHE A 153 -1.97 2.54 -9.46
C PHE A 153 -1.81 1.17 -10.13
N ARG A 154 -0.67 0.99 -10.78
CA ARG A 154 -0.35 -0.27 -11.44
C ARG A 154 0.31 -1.29 -10.54
N ILE A 155 0.84 -0.87 -9.41
CA ILE A 155 1.49 -1.74 -8.44
C ILE A 155 0.86 -1.53 -7.07
N ALA A 156 0.54 -2.63 -6.40
CA ALA A 156 0.17 -2.65 -4.99
C ALA A 156 1.21 -3.40 -4.17
N GLY A 157 1.74 -2.75 -3.11
CA GLY A 157 2.56 -3.39 -2.08
C GLY A 157 1.74 -3.61 -0.81
N VAL A 158 1.56 -4.85 -0.40
CA VAL A 158 0.70 -5.27 0.72
C VAL A 158 1.54 -6.00 1.76
N PHE A 159 1.84 -5.32 2.86
CA PHE A 159 2.66 -5.85 3.94
C PHE A 159 1.76 -6.27 5.09
N SER A 160 1.67 -7.58 5.34
CA SER A 160 0.77 -8.18 6.35
C SER A 160 -0.64 -7.59 6.29
N GLY A 161 -1.24 -7.57 5.08
CA GLY A 161 -2.50 -6.90 4.82
C GLY A 161 -3.68 -7.43 5.66
N SER A 162 -4.56 -6.54 6.15
CA SER A 162 -5.77 -6.93 6.89
C SER A 162 -6.83 -7.54 5.96
N LEU A 163 -6.48 -8.62 5.25
CA LEU A 163 -7.33 -9.24 4.23
C LEU A 163 -8.51 -10.02 4.79
N TRP A 164 -8.54 -10.21 6.12
CA TRP A 164 -9.68 -10.71 6.90
C TRP A 164 -10.88 -9.75 6.94
N TRP A 165 -10.79 -8.56 6.38
CA TRP A 165 -11.84 -7.55 6.35
C TRP A 165 -13.11 -8.11 5.71
N ARG A 166 -14.23 -8.15 6.48
CA ARG A 166 -15.40 -8.92 6.13
C ARG A 166 -16.72 -8.19 6.39
N THR A 167 -17.78 -8.60 5.70
CA THR A 167 -19.12 -8.02 5.80
C THR A 167 -19.95 -8.60 6.94
N ARG A 168 -19.53 -9.74 7.54
CA ARG A 168 -20.27 -10.47 8.56
C ARG A 168 -19.36 -10.94 9.68
N ASP A 169 -19.84 -10.94 10.93
CA ASP A 169 -19.08 -11.50 12.04
C ASP A 169 -19.00 -13.02 11.96
N LEU A 170 -17.97 -13.61 12.56
CA LEU A 170 -17.77 -15.06 12.59
C LEU A 170 -18.94 -15.76 13.27
N GLU A 171 -19.53 -15.14 14.31
CA GLU A 171 -20.67 -15.67 15.07
C GLU A 171 -22.03 -15.50 14.37
N ASP A 172 -22.09 -14.68 13.31
CA ASP A 172 -23.34 -14.33 12.60
C ASP A 172 -23.49 -15.09 11.27
N GLY A 173 -22.93 -16.29 11.16
CA GLY A 173 -23.02 -17.11 9.95
C GLY A 173 -22.09 -16.65 8.84
N TYR A 174 -20.88 -16.24 9.18
CA TYR A 174 -19.81 -15.92 8.26
C TYR A 174 -19.53 -17.03 7.26
N VAL A 175 -19.38 -16.66 6.00
CA VAL A 175 -19.00 -17.54 4.90
C VAL A 175 -17.75 -16.98 4.23
N GLU A 176 -16.68 -17.74 4.28
CA GLU A 176 -15.33 -17.30 3.86
C GLU A 176 -15.29 -16.84 2.41
N GLU A 177 -15.96 -17.55 1.51
CA GLU A 177 -15.98 -17.28 0.08
C GLU A 177 -16.72 -15.99 -0.28
N THR A 178 -17.72 -15.59 0.52
CA THR A 178 -18.59 -14.44 0.18
C THR A 178 -18.36 -13.22 1.04
N ASP A 179 -17.96 -13.40 2.29
CA ASP A 179 -17.93 -12.32 3.26
C ASP A 179 -16.59 -11.59 3.37
N ARG A 180 -15.47 -12.20 2.91
CA ARG A 180 -14.18 -11.48 2.78
C ARG A 180 -14.27 -10.46 1.65
N ILE A 181 -14.23 -9.18 2.01
CA ILE A 181 -14.58 -8.10 1.08
C ILE A 181 -13.62 -8.03 -0.10
N MET A 182 -12.29 -8.00 0.14
CA MET A 182 -11.32 -7.84 -0.95
C MET A 182 -11.32 -9.05 -1.89
N HIS A 183 -11.42 -10.26 -1.37
CA HIS A 183 -11.56 -11.49 -2.17
C HIS A 183 -12.81 -11.44 -3.04
N SER A 184 -13.96 -11.07 -2.46
CA SER A 184 -15.21 -10.89 -3.20
C SER A 184 -15.11 -9.82 -4.28
N GLN A 185 -14.41 -8.71 -4.04
CA GLN A 185 -14.19 -7.67 -5.04
C GLN A 185 -13.34 -8.16 -6.21
N VAL A 186 -12.25 -8.88 -5.94
CA VAL A 186 -11.40 -9.50 -6.98
C VAL A 186 -12.22 -10.51 -7.78
N ARG A 187 -12.91 -11.43 -7.11
CA ARG A 187 -13.72 -12.47 -7.74
C ARG A 187 -14.82 -11.91 -8.66
N LYS A 188 -15.49 -10.84 -8.26
CA LYS A 188 -16.55 -10.19 -9.04
C LYS A 188 -16.04 -9.18 -10.06
N GLY A 189 -14.81 -8.67 -9.88
CA GLY A 189 -14.23 -7.66 -10.72
C GLY A 189 -13.60 -8.22 -12.01
N LYS A 190 -13.01 -7.32 -12.78
CA LYS A 190 -12.27 -7.65 -14.00
C LYS A 190 -10.78 -7.42 -13.78
N ALA A 191 -9.95 -8.32 -14.31
CA ALA A 191 -8.51 -8.12 -14.35
C ALA A 191 -8.13 -6.94 -15.27
N HIS A 192 -7.09 -6.24 -14.89
CA HIS A 192 -6.55 -5.12 -15.65
C HIS A 192 -5.10 -5.43 -16.04
N LYS A 193 -4.86 -5.53 -17.33
CA LYS A 193 -3.54 -5.87 -17.86
C LYS A 193 -2.45 -4.90 -17.38
N GLY A 194 -1.33 -5.45 -16.91
CA GLY A 194 -0.17 -4.69 -16.47
C GLY A 194 -0.26 -4.21 -15.02
N GLN A 195 -1.24 -4.68 -14.22
CA GLN A 195 -1.16 -4.54 -12.77
C GLN A 195 -0.26 -5.61 -12.18
N ARG A 196 0.45 -5.25 -11.11
CA ARG A 196 1.38 -6.13 -10.38
C ARG A 196 1.12 -6.02 -8.88
N PHE A 197 1.30 -7.12 -8.16
CA PHE A 197 0.98 -7.22 -6.75
C PHE A 197 2.14 -7.83 -5.97
N TYR A 198 2.57 -7.16 -4.92
CA TYR A 198 3.61 -7.63 -4.01
C TYR A 198 3.01 -7.85 -2.63
N PHE A 199 3.15 -9.06 -2.10
CA PHE A 199 2.62 -9.40 -0.79
C PHE A 199 3.73 -9.87 0.14
N THR A 200 3.64 -9.49 1.41
CA THR A 200 4.44 -10.11 2.46
C THR A 200 3.57 -10.50 3.64
N THR A 201 3.98 -11.54 4.34
CA THR A 201 3.43 -11.95 5.64
C THR A 201 4.57 -12.37 6.56
N GLY A 202 4.32 -12.36 7.87
CA GLY A 202 5.17 -12.98 8.85
C GLY A 202 4.51 -14.22 9.45
N SER A 203 5.28 -15.30 9.69
CA SER A 203 4.72 -16.50 10.33
C SER A 203 4.31 -16.27 11.79
N LEU A 204 4.72 -15.14 12.36
CA LEU A 204 4.37 -14.69 13.71
C LEU A 204 3.52 -13.42 13.71
N ASP A 205 2.83 -13.12 12.60
CA ASP A 205 1.95 -11.94 12.47
C ASP A 205 0.80 -11.98 13.50
N GLU A 206 0.27 -13.16 13.77
CA GLU A 206 -0.83 -13.44 14.70
C GLU A 206 -0.88 -14.92 15.10
N THR A 207 -1.90 -15.30 15.84
CA THR A 207 -2.14 -16.70 16.23
C THR A 207 -3.52 -17.20 15.81
N SER A 208 -4.33 -16.34 15.17
CA SER A 208 -5.67 -16.70 14.71
C SER A 208 -5.60 -17.69 13.56
N ASP A 209 -6.42 -18.73 13.63
CA ASP A 209 -6.64 -19.77 12.60
C ASP A 209 -8.14 -20.10 12.66
N ARG A 210 -8.96 -19.30 11.97
CA ARG A 210 -10.43 -19.35 12.08
C ARG A 210 -11.07 -20.58 11.45
N ASN A 211 -10.38 -21.17 10.45
CA ASN A 211 -10.85 -22.36 9.74
C ASN A 211 -10.18 -23.64 10.21
N HIS A 212 -9.27 -23.55 11.21
CA HIS A 212 -8.56 -24.69 11.83
C HIS A 212 -7.77 -25.55 10.83
N ASN A 213 -7.16 -24.91 9.82
CA ASN A 213 -6.35 -25.59 8.82
C ASN A 213 -4.85 -25.67 9.20
N GLY A 214 -4.45 -25.14 10.33
CA GLY A 214 -3.07 -25.10 10.82
C GLY A 214 -2.23 -23.96 10.24
N VAL A 215 -2.85 -23.02 9.52
CA VAL A 215 -2.21 -21.82 8.95
C VAL A 215 -2.86 -20.59 9.57
N ILE A 216 -2.06 -19.62 10.03
CA ILE A 216 -2.60 -18.38 10.60
C ILE A 216 -3.37 -17.58 9.53
N ASP A 217 -4.40 -16.85 9.96
CA ASP A 217 -5.32 -16.15 9.07
C ASP A 217 -4.62 -15.15 8.12
N SER A 218 -3.58 -14.45 8.58
CA SER A 218 -2.86 -13.49 7.75
C SER A 218 -2.19 -14.15 6.52
N ILE A 219 -1.64 -15.35 6.69
CA ILE A 219 -1.04 -16.14 5.61
C ILE A 219 -2.14 -16.74 4.72
N ASP A 220 -3.16 -17.34 5.33
CA ASP A 220 -4.23 -18.02 4.61
C ASP A 220 -5.03 -17.03 3.74
N ASP A 221 -5.42 -15.90 4.30
CA ASP A 221 -6.10 -14.82 3.56
C ASP A 221 -5.26 -14.28 2.41
N THR A 222 -3.95 -14.10 2.63
CA THR A 222 -3.05 -13.62 1.59
C THR A 222 -2.93 -14.62 0.44
N ARG A 223 -2.70 -15.90 0.75
CA ARG A 223 -2.62 -16.97 -0.26
C ARG A 223 -3.92 -17.14 -1.02
N SER A 224 -5.04 -17.08 -0.33
CA SER A 224 -6.37 -17.17 -0.93
C SER A 224 -6.63 -15.99 -1.88
N LEU A 225 -6.26 -14.75 -1.52
CA LEU A 225 -6.39 -13.60 -2.41
C LEU A 225 -5.48 -13.72 -3.64
N ILE A 226 -4.26 -14.24 -3.49
CA ILE A 226 -3.35 -14.53 -4.59
C ILE A 226 -3.98 -15.54 -5.55
N SER A 227 -4.64 -16.57 -5.02
CA SER A 227 -5.35 -17.57 -5.85
C SER A 227 -6.47 -16.91 -6.67
N GLU A 228 -7.26 -16.01 -6.07
CA GLU A 228 -8.28 -15.24 -6.80
C GLU A 228 -7.69 -14.37 -7.92
N LEU A 229 -6.53 -13.74 -7.66
CA LEU A 229 -5.83 -12.94 -8.69
C LEU A 229 -5.36 -13.84 -9.86
N LYS A 230 -4.81 -15.03 -9.56
CA LYS A 230 -4.39 -16.00 -10.57
C LYS A 230 -5.56 -16.53 -11.39
N GLU A 231 -6.70 -16.81 -10.76
CA GLU A 231 -7.96 -17.19 -11.43
C GLU A 231 -8.49 -16.07 -12.35
N LYS A 232 -8.19 -14.81 -12.04
CA LYS A 232 -8.46 -13.67 -12.94
C LYS A 232 -7.51 -13.56 -14.11
N GLY A 233 -6.46 -14.39 -14.15
CA GLY A 233 -5.50 -14.45 -15.26
C GLY A 233 -4.24 -13.62 -15.05
N TYR A 234 -3.94 -13.16 -13.84
CA TYR A 234 -2.64 -12.57 -13.55
C TYR A 234 -1.57 -13.66 -13.52
N PRO A 235 -0.49 -13.53 -14.32
CA PRO A 235 0.59 -14.52 -14.34
C PRO A 235 1.45 -14.42 -13.07
N ASP A 236 2.19 -15.48 -12.77
CA ASP A 236 3.12 -15.51 -11.63
C ASP A 236 4.14 -14.37 -11.67
N ALA A 237 4.55 -13.93 -12.84
CA ALA A 237 5.48 -12.80 -13.01
C ALA A 237 4.94 -11.45 -12.51
N ASP A 238 3.62 -11.31 -12.40
CA ASP A 238 2.96 -10.09 -11.93
C ASP A 238 2.59 -10.15 -10.44
N ILE A 239 2.86 -11.29 -9.76
CA ILE A 239 2.55 -11.51 -8.36
C ILE A 239 3.79 -12.01 -7.63
N GLU A 240 4.27 -11.24 -6.66
CA GLU A 240 5.35 -11.67 -5.75
C GLU A 240 4.79 -11.89 -4.35
N TYR A 241 5.19 -12.98 -3.71
CA TYR A 241 4.80 -13.27 -2.34
C TYR A 241 5.99 -13.79 -1.53
N VAL A 242 6.28 -13.11 -0.44
CA VAL A 242 7.36 -13.46 0.49
C VAL A 242 6.80 -13.66 1.89
N ASN A 243 6.98 -14.84 2.46
CA ASN A 243 6.69 -15.10 3.87
C ASN A 243 7.99 -15.08 4.68
N TYR A 244 8.02 -14.29 5.74
CA TYR A 244 9.13 -14.22 6.70
C TYR A 244 8.84 -15.15 7.87
N GLU A 245 9.59 -16.24 8.00
CA GLU A 245 9.35 -17.26 9.05
C GLU A 245 9.44 -16.69 10.46
N ASP A 246 10.38 -15.77 10.70
CA ASP A 246 10.56 -15.06 11.97
C ASP A 246 9.81 -13.73 12.05
N GLY A 247 9.08 -13.37 10.99
CA GLY A 247 8.39 -12.10 10.84
C GLY A 247 7.19 -11.98 11.78
N LYS A 248 7.02 -10.77 12.30
CA LYS A 248 5.90 -10.37 13.18
C LYS A 248 5.12 -9.25 12.53
N HIS A 249 3.91 -9.00 13.04
CA HIS A 249 3.06 -7.89 12.60
C HIS A 249 3.59 -6.54 13.13
N ASP A 250 4.78 -6.16 12.69
CA ASP A 250 5.46 -4.97 13.19
C ASP A 250 6.29 -4.25 12.12
N VAL A 251 6.63 -2.99 12.45
CA VAL A 251 7.40 -2.11 11.57
C VAL A 251 8.80 -2.66 11.27
N ALA A 252 9.40 -3.42 12.19
CA ALA A 252 10.73 -4.00 11.99
C ALA A 252 10.73 -5.04 10.86
N THR A 253 9.72 -5.93 10.86
CA THR A 253 9.52 -6.92 9.79
C THR A 253 9.25 -6.23 8.46
N TRP A 254 8.34 -5.25 8.43
CA TRP A 254 8.00 -4.53 7.19
C TRP A 254 9.17 -3.73 6.64
N GLY A 255 9.95 -3.06 7.52
CA GLY A 255 11.16 -2.34 7.11
C GLY A 255 12.22 -3.24 6.48
N ARG A 256 12.38 -4.47 6.98
CA ARG A 256 13.27 -5.47 6.40
C ARG A 256 12.79 -5.95 5.02
N ALA A 257 11.48 -6.00 4.80
CA ALA A 257 10.89 -6.44 3.54
C ALA A 257 10.89 -5.34 2.46
N PHE A 258 10.95 -4.07 2.85
CA PHE A 258 10.70 -2.94 1.95
C PHE A 258 11.75 -2.78 0.82
N PRO A 259 13.07 -3.00 1.04
CA PRO A 259 14.06 -2.93 -0.04
C PRO A 259 13.76 -3.87 -1.20
N ALA A 260 13.40 -5.13 -0.92
CA ALA A 260 13.06 -6.11 -1.94
C ALA A 260 11.80 -5.69 -2.75
N PHE A 261 10.81 -5.10 -2.09
CA PHE A 261 9.66 -4.53 -2.77
C PHE A 261 10.05 -3.38 -3.71
N LEU A 262 10.90 -2.47 -3.25
CA LEU A 262 11.35 -1.33 -4.07
C LEU A 262 12.11 -1.79 -5.31
N GLU A 263 12.99 -2.78 -5.18
CA GLU A 263 13.72 -3.36 -6.30
C GLU A 263 12.79 -4.13 -7.26
N TRP A 264 11.86 -4.93 -6.75
CA TRP A 264 10.90 -5.63 -7.57
C TRP A 264 9.98 -4.68 -8.33
N ALA A 265 9.55 -3.59 -7.70
CA ALA A 265 8.64 -2.62 -8.29
C ALA A 265 9.33 -1.66 -9.24
N PHE A 266 10.54 -1.19 -8.91
CA PHE A 266 11.20 -0.06 -9.56
C PHE A 266 12.67 -0.37 -9.94
N GLY A 267 13.10 -1.61 -9.92
CA GLY A 267 14.45 -2.02 -10.30
C GLY A 267 14.90 -1.49 -11.65
N SER A 268 16.21 -1.24 -11.78
CA SER A 268 16.86 -0.68 -12.97
C SER A 268 17.05 -1.70 -14.07
#